data_f124c1e01091cd49e84cb9e42a2d53c9
#
_entry.id   f124c1e01091cd49e84cb9e42a2d53c9
#
_cell.length_a   1.000
_cell.length_b   1.000
_cell.length_c   1.000
_cell.angle_alpha   90.00
_cell.angle_beta   90.00
_cell.angle_gamma   90.00
#
_symmetry.space_group_name_H-M   'P 1'
#
loop_
_entity.id
_entity.type
_entity.pdbx_description
1 polymer ?
#
loop_
_entity_poly.entity_id
_entity_poly.type
_entity_poly.pdbx_seq_one_letter_code
_entity_poly.pdbx_strand_id
1 'polypeptide(L)'
;MDARWLPPEGGLTRRELLALIGTGSAALALPGCSVSPPLSSTRTAAIMDAEAWGGLAVSLDGDKAYAARVEGALPKGLRGTLYRNGPGLFDRGGKRRRALLDGDGLVQAFRFGEEETFYRARFVRTDKFVDEERAGRFVWGTFSTQAPGGFFANVLPHRRIRSQAGITAVARGGRVYAFDETGLPWELDAETLETRGETTLGLAPGLTFYAAHNKVDRETGEWLHFGLEFGRKMRVHLTTFAADGSLANHDSWPLPRFSYLHDWFVTRRHVVLHLHPATIEVWGLLLGLRSIVDSLRWKGSDGSLLMILPRDRRGGAEPRFVETEASFMWHSFNGHEEGDELVLDFVGYDDPDHFIGEAPLALEVMKGRPGRFEHPGSVRRIRVAPGAARARNEVLAPGNFEWPRVDDRLLGRRQRWGYAASARAKRFFWNAVARVDFESGSVERFDFGDRVFTSEPVFVPDPERSAEEAGWLLVELYDGDTRKSSLAVLDASRIGDGPLARVLLEHHVPISFHGFWRPADRPAAGW
;
A
#
# COMPACT_ATOMS: atom_id res chain seq x y z
N MET A 1 -20.54 -13.06 11.85
CA MET A 1 -19.92 -12.27 12.93
C MET A 1 -18.41 -12.46 12.80
N ASP A 2 -17.73 -11.41 12.43
CA ASP A 2 -16.29 -11.47 12.12
C ASP A 2 -15.47 -11.59 13.40
N ALA A 3 -14.95 -12.79 13.69
CA ALA A 3 -14.19 -13.10 14.91
C ALA A 3 -12.76 -12.51 14.97
N ARG A 4 -12.39 -11.70 13.99
CA ARG A 4 -11.02 -11.24 13.76
C ARG A 4 -10.45 -10.31 14.85
N TRP A 5 -11.30 -9.82 15.77
CA TRP A 5 -10.95 -8.84 16.80
C TRP A 5 -11.42 -9.22 18.20
N LEU A 6 -11.70 -10.49 18.47
CA LEU A 6 -12.11 -10.88 19.81
C LEU A 6 -10.94 -10.72 20.80
N PRO A 7 -11.18 -10.09 21.96
CA PRO A 7 -10.20 -10.13 23.04
C PRO A 7 -9.95 -11.58 23.46
N PRO A 8 -8.77 -11.89 24.01
CA PRO A 8 -8.37 -13.24 24.40
C PRO A 8 -9.36 -13.86 25.39
N GLU A 9 -9.54 -15.17 25.33
CA GLU A 9 -10.09 -15.94 26.44
C GLU A 9 -9.21 -15.66 27.68
N GLY A 10 -9.77 -15.02 28.69
CA GLY A 10 -9.05 -14.42 29.82
C GLY A 10 -9.08 -12.89 29.82
N GLY A 11 -9.91 -12.26 28.99
CA GLY A 11 -10.20 -10.82 29.01
C GLY A 11 -10.65 -10.36 30.38
N LEU A 12 -10.43 -9.07 30.67
CA LEU A 12 -10.87 -8.40 31.89
C LEU A 12 -12.23 -8.94 32.33
N THR A 13 -12.32 -9.40 33.57
CA THR A 13 -13.60 -9.80 34.16
C THR A 13 -14.57 -8.61 34.05
N ARG A 14 -15.87 -8.90 33.96
CA ARG A 14 -16.91 -7.87 33.96
C ARG A 14 -16.72 -6.83 35.08
N ARG A 15 -16.12 -7.25 36.22
CA ARG A 15 -15.81 -6.42 37.38
C ARG A 15 -14.61 -5.49 37.14
N GLU A 16 -13.56 -5.96 36.44
CA GLU A 16 -12.41 -5.14 36.07
C GLU A 16 -12.76 -4.16 34.96
N LEU A 17 -13.57 -4.55 34.00
CA LEU A 17 -14.12 -3.65 32.99
C LEU A 17 -15.00 -2.55 33.61
N LEU A 18 -15.87 -2.91 34.57
CA LEU A 18 -16.72 -1.95 35.27
C LEU A 18 -15.92 -1.04 36.22
N ALA A 19 -14.83 -1.52 36.83
CA ALA A 19 -13.93 -0.70 37.63
C ALA A 19 -13.17 0.32 36.77
N LEU A 20 -12.69 -0.07 35.60
CA LEU A 20 -12.07 0.83 34.62
C LEU A 20 -13.07 1.90 34.08
N ILE A 21 -14.30 1.49 33.82
CA ILE A 21 -15.38 2.41 33.44
C ILE A 21 -15.73 3.36 34.60
N GLY A 22 -15.75 2.84 35.84
CA GLY A 22 -16.11 3.61 37.03
C GLY A 22 -15.11 4.73 37.42
N THR A 23 -13.82 4.51 37.20
CA THR A 23 -12.77 5.53 37.48
C THR A 23 -12.59 6.56 36.35
N GLY A 24 -13.05 6.22 35.14
CA GLY A 24 -13.03 7.14 33.97
C GLY A 24 -14.31 7.93 33.75
N SER A 25 -15.36 7.70 34.56
CA SER A 25 -16.72 8.21 34.29
C SER A 25 -16.88 9.73 34.30
N ALA A 26 -16.00 10.47 34.96
CA ALA A 26 -16.06 11.94 34.98
C ALA A 26 -15.51 12.59 33.69
N ALA A 27 -14.61 11.91 32.95
CA ALA A 27 -14.06 12.39 31.68
C ALA A 27 -14.87 11.93 30.45
N LEU A 28 -15.77 10.98 30.61
CA LEU A 28 -16.47 10.27 29.55
C LEU A 28 -17.84 10.84 29.17
N ALA A 29 -18.33 11.84 29.90
CA ALA A 29 -19.68 12.39 29.73
C ALA A 29 -19.78 13.55 28.73
N LEU A 30 -18.68 13.97 28.10
CA LEU A 30 -18.71 15.04 27.10
C LEU A 30 -18.87 14.48 25.69
N PRO A 31 -19.93 14.85 24.94
CA PRO A 31 -20.03 14.59 23.51
C PRO A 31 -18.88 15.34 22.82
N GLY A 32 -17.86 14.61 22.34
CA GLY A 32 -16.74 15.21 21.62
C GLY A 32 -15.33 14.75 22.01
N CYS A 33 -15.17 13.89 23.02
CA CYS A 33 -13.86 13.37 23.43
C CYS A 33 -13.37 12.21 22.55
N SER A 34 -13.44 12.33 21.23
CA SER A 34 -12.67 11.50 20.30
C SER A 34 -11.34 12.19 20.03
N VAL A 35 -10.22 11.53 20.31
CA VAL A 35 -8.87 12.08 20.08
C VAL A 35 -8.54 12.10 18.59
N SER A 36 -9.28 11.33 17.78
CA SER A 36 -9.06 11.17 16.34
C SER A 36 -10.34 11.40 15.50
N PRO A 37 -11.12 12.49 15.74
CA PRO A 37 -12.35 12.75 14.99
C PRO A 37 -12.04 13.18 13.55
N PRO A 38 -13.01 13.07 12.62
CA PRO A 38 -12.91 13.67 11.29
C PRO A 38 -12.62 15.18 11.38
N LEU A 39 -11.80 15.67 10.45
CA LEU A 39 -11.52 17.10 10.31
C LEU A 39 -12.72 17.85 9.71
N SER A 40 -12.70 19.20 9.74
CA SER A 40 -13.63 20.02 8.95
C SER A 40 -13.18 20.08 7.50
N SER A 41 -14.10 19.96 6.54
CA SER A 41 -13.81 20.07 5.11
C SER A 41 -13.73 21.50 4.57
N THR A 42 -13.97 22.52 5.42
CA THR A 42 -13.97 23.93 4.98
C THR A 42 -12.63 24.41 4.41
N ARG A 43 -11.56 23.60 4.54
CA ARG A 43 -10.22 23.91 4.04
C ARG A 43 -9.86 23.19 2.73
N THR A 44 -10.73 22.34 2.18
CA THR A 44 -10.38 21.51 1.00
C THR A 44 -9.99 22.36 -0.21
N ALA A 45 -10.77 23.38 -0.55
CA ALA A 45 -10.42 24.32 -1.62
C ALA A 45 -9.12 25.08 -1.31
N ALA A 46 -8.93 25.50 -0.06
CA ALA A 46 -7.71 26.18 0.35
C ALA A 46 -6.46 25.31 0.24
N ILE A 47 -6.55 23.97 0.42
CA ILE A 47 -5.43 23.04 0.22
C ILE A 47 -5.05 22.98 -1.25
N MET A 48 -6.03 22.89 -2.13
CA MET A 48 -5.80 22.87 -3.59
C MET A 48 -5.09 24.14 -4.07
N ASP A 49 -5.40 25.29 -3.45
CA ASP A 49 -4.87 26.58 -3.86
C ASP A 49 -3.53 26.95 -3.19
N ALA A 50 -3.31 26.49 -1.96
CA ALA A 50 -2.17 26.91 -1.15
C ALA A 50 -0.89 26.13 -1.49
N GLU A 51 -1.00 24.85 -1.84
CA GLU A 51 0.15 23.97 -2.00
C GLU A 51 0.20 23.36 -3.41
N ALA A 52 1.41 23.29 -4.00
CA ALA A 52 1.60 22.68 -5.31
C ALA A 52 1.14 21.22 -5.37
N TRP A 53 1.24 20.49 -4.25
CA TRP A 53 0.79 19.10 -4.10
C TRP A 53 -0.70 18.96 -3.75
N GLY A 54 -1.43 20.07 -3.61
CA GLY A 54 -2.78 20.10 -3.02
C GLY A 54 -3.76 19.11 -3.64
N GLY A 55 -3.74 18.92 -4.95
CA GLY A 55 -4.62 17.98 -5.63
C GLY A 55 -4.42 16.52 -5.24
N LEU A 56 -3.22 16.14 -4.76
CA LEU A 56 -2.96 14.80 -4.27
C LEU A 56 -3.71 14.47 -2.96
N ALA A 57 -4.11 15.48 -2.23
CA ALA A 57 -4.83 15.36 -0.97
C ALA A 57 -6.29 15.82 -1.05
N VAL A 58 -6.86 16.01 -2.21
CA VAL A 58 -8.23 16.47 -2.44
C VAL A 58 -9.05 15.40 -3.15
N SER A 59 -10.30 15.22 -2.74
CA SER A 59 -11.21 14.23 -3.30
C SER A 59 -11.47 14.42 -4.80
N LEU A 60 -11.54 13.33 -5.55
CA LEU A 60 -12.08 13.34 -6.91
C LEU A 60 -13.61 13.53 -6.85
N ASP A 61 -14.17 14.27 -7.79
CA ASP A 61 -15.58 14.66 -7.84
C ASP A 61 -16.50 13.63 -8.51
N GLY A 62 -16.11 12.37 -8.61
CA GLY A 62 -16.89 11.27 -9.15
C GLY A 62 -16.15 10.42 -10.16
N ASP A 63 -16.84 9.39 -10.65
CA ASP A 63 -16.31 8.45 -11.64
C ASP A 63 -15.98 9.16 -12.97
N LYS A 64 -14.96 8.64 -13.68
CA LYS A 64 -14.51 9.18 -14.98
C LYS A 64 -14.43 8.06 -16.03
N ALA A 65 -14.75 8.37 -17.29
CA ALA A 65 -14.55 7.44 -18.40
C ALA A 65 -14.53 8.22 -19.74
N TYR A 66 -13.40 8.19 -20.44
CA TYR A 66 -13.23 8.87 -21.73
C TYR A 66 -12.01 8.39 -22.50
N ALA A 67 -11.97 8.64 -23.83
CA ALA A 67 -10.78 8.51 -24.63
C ALA A 67 -9.78 9.62 -24.24
N ALA A 68 -8.62 9.24 -23.73
CA ALA A 68 -7.64 10.21 -23.24
C ALA A 68 -6.75 10.72 -24.37
N ARG A 69 -6.46 12.02 -24.35
CA ARG A 69 -5.52 12.63 -25.28
C ARG A 69 -4.10 12.17 -24.98
N VAL A 70 -3.35 11.83 -26.01
CA VAL A 70 -1.93 11.47 -25.91
C VAL A 70 -1.09 12.55 -26.56
N GLU A 71 -0.02 12.97 -25.87
CA GLU A 71 1.05 13.81 -26.40
C GLU A 71 2.32 12.97 -26.55
N GLY A 72 3.08 13.14 -27.63
CA GLY A 72 4.22 12.31 -27.98
C GLY A 72 3.82 11.03 -28.73
N ALA A 73 4.69 10.03 -28.73
CA ALA A 73 4.49 8.78 -29.47
C ALA A 73 4.49 7.57 -28.51
N LEU A 74 3.34 6.92 -28.37
CA LEU A 74 3.26 5.67 -27.61
C LEU A 74 4.03 4.56 -28.35
N PRO A 75 4.83 3.76 -27.61
CA PRO A 75 5.48 2.59 -28.18
C PRO A 75 4.46 1.61 -28.75
N LYS A 76 4.72 1.07 -29.95
CA LYS A 76 3.79 0.13 -30.62
C LYS A 76 3.54 -1.15 -29.81
N GLY A 77 4.56 -1.64 -29.10
CA GLY A 77 4.47 -2.82 -28.24
C GLY A 77 3.72 -2.59 -26.90
N LEU A 78 3.43 -1.34 -26.53
CA LEU A 78 2.69 -1.02 -25.31
C LEU A 78 1.19 -1.28 -25.52
N ARG A 79 0.75 -2.52 -25.31
CA ARG A 79 -0.64 -2.98 -25.45
C ARG A 79 -1.10 -3.68 -24.19
N GLY A 80 -2.20 -3.23 -23.59
CA GLY A 80 -2.72 -3.78 -22.34
C GLY A 80 -3.41 -2.74 -21.48
N THR A 81 -3.56 -3.05 -20.21
CA THR A 81 -4.21 -2.17 -19.23
C THR A 81 -3.34 -2.03 -17.99
N LEU A 82 -3.05 -0.79 -17.62
CA LEU A 82 -2.53 -0.44 -16.30
C LEU A 82 -3.72 -0.17 -15.38
N TYR A 83 -3.89 -1.00 -14.37
CA TYR A 83 -4.78 -0.72 -13.24
C TYR A 83 -3.99 -0.03 -12.14
N ARG A 84 -4.59 0.98 -11.49
CA ARG A 84 -4.02 1.64 -10.32
C ARG A 84 -5.07 1.75 -9.24
N ASN A 85 -4.65 1.77 -7.98
CA ASN A 85 -5.54 1.99 -6.85
C ASN A 85 -4.93 3.01 -5.88
N GLY A 86 -5.78 3.73 -5.21
CA GLY A 86 -5.41 4.70 -4.19
C GLY A 86 -6.64 5.31 -3.54
N PRO A 87 -6.47 6.14 -2.50
CA PRO A 87 -7.58 6.82 -1.85
C PRO A 87 -8.10 7.95 -2.73
N GLY A 88 -9.39 7.95 -3.05
CA GLY A 88 -10.00 8.92 -3.98
C GLY A 88 -10.98 9.88 -3.33
N LEU A 89 -11.63 9.51 -2.20
CA LEU A 89 -12.63 10.35 -1.55
C LEU A 89 -12.33 10.53 -0.06
N PHE A 90 -12.04 11.76 0.33
CA PHE A 90 -11.68 12.13 1.69
C PHE A 90 -12.75 12.96 2.42
N ASP A 91 -13.72 13.51 1.70
CA ASP A 91 -14.68 14.50 2.21
C ASP A 91 -16.11 14.01 2.09
N ARG A 92 -16.89 14.17 3.17
CA ARG A 92 -18.33 13.89 3.20
C ARG A 92 -19.04 14.67 4.29
N GLY A 93 -20.19 15.25 3.97
CA GLY A 93 -21.05 15.95 4.95
C GLY A 93 -20.33 17.06 5.72
N GLY A 94 -19.49 17.85 5.05
CA GLY A 94 -18.72 18.92 5.69
C GLY A 94 -17.57 18.43 6.59
N LYS A 95 -17.26 17.15 6.56
CA LYS A 95 -16.15 16.51 7.31
C LYS A 95 -15.14 15.89 6.37
N ARG A 96 -13.90 15.76 6.84
CA ARG A 96 -12.75 15.25 6.12
C ARG A 96 -12.04 14.15 6.90
N ARG A 97 -11.55 13.11 6.21
CA ARG A 97 -10.67 12.09 6.80
C ARG A 97 -9.36 12.71 7.26
N ARG A 98 -8.73 12.10 8.28
CA ARG A 98 -7.54 12.66 8.93
C ARG A 98 -6.23 12.32 8.22
N ALA A 99 -6.19 11.24 7.45
CA ALA A 99 -4.98 10.80 6.77
C ALA A 99 -5.21 10.52 5.30
N LEU A 100 -4.13 10.58 4.51
CA LEU A 100 -4.12 10.16 3.11
C LEU A 100 -4.57 8.70 2.93
N LEU A 101 -4.27 7.84 3.90
CA LEU A 101 -4.64 6.40 3.88
C LEU A 101 -6.14 6.15 4.10
N ASP A 102 -6.92 7.16 4.49
CA ASP A 102 -8.30 6.99 4.94
C ASP A 102 -9.36 7.21 3.84
N GLY A 103 -8.95 7.60 2.64
CA GLY A 103 -9.87 7.86 1.54
C GLY A 103 -10.52 6.58 1.00
N ASP A 104 -11.76 6.67 0.52
CA ASP A 104 -12.42 5.56 -0.18
C ASP A 104 -11.65 5.22 -1.45
N GLY A 105 -11.47 3.93 -1.74
CA GLY A 105 -10.67 3.43 -2.85
C GLY A 105 -11.15 3.90 -4.22
N LEU A 106 -10.22 4.32 -5.05
CA LEU A 106 -10.42 4.74 -6.42
C LEU A 106 -9.57 3.85 -7.34
N VAL A 107 -10.20 2.95 -8.06
CA VAL A 107 -9.51 2.13 -9.06
C VAL A 107 -9.55 2.86 -10.40
N GLN A 108 -8.37 2.98 -11.01
CA GLN A 108 -8.15 3.55 -12.33
C GLN A 108 -7.75 2.45 -13.32
N ALA A 109 -8.09 2.62 -14.61
CA ALA A 109 -7.63 1.79 -15.70
C ALA A 109 -7.20 2.68 -16.87
N PHE A 110 -5.94 2.56 -17.28
CA PHE A 110 -5.41 3.13 -18.53
C PHE A 110 -5.28 1.99 -19.53
N ARG A 111 -6.18 1.93 -20.49
CA ARG A 111 -6.18 0.90 -21.54
C ARG A 111 -5.53 1.43 -22.81
N PHE A 112 -4.42 0.80 -23.18
CA PHE A 112 -3.66 1.09 -24.40
C PHE A 112 -4.13 0.15 -25.52
N GLY A 113 -5.03 0.65 -26.36
CA GLY A 113 -5.54 0.00 -27.55
C GLY A 113 -4.69 0.26 -28.79
N GLU A 114 -5.12 -0.25 -29.94
CA GLU A 114 -4.42 -0.01 -31.22
C GLU A 114 -4.59 1.42 -31.71
N GLU A 115 -5.80 1.96 -31.63
CA GLU A 115 -6.16 3.26 -32.18
C GLU A 115 -6.27 4.34 -31.11
N GLU A 116 -6.67 3.96 -29.90
CA GLU A 116 -6.91 4.91 -28.81
C GLU A 116 -6.39 4.44 -27.45
N THR A 117 -6.16 5.38 -26.58
CA THR A 117 -5.95 5.15 -25.14
C THR A 117 -7.20 5.57 -24.38
N PHE A 118 -7.81 4.63 -23.67
CA PHE A 118 -9.02 4.89 -22.90
C PHE A 118 -8.71 4.93 -21.41
N TYR A 119 -9.18 5.97 -20.73
CA TYR A 119 -9.07 6.14 -19.29
C TYR A 119 -10.40 5.91 -18.62
N ARG A 120 -10.36 5.20 -17.47
CA ARG A 120 -11.51 5.02 -16.58
C ARG A 120 -11.04 5.10 -15.14
N ALA A 121 -11.83 5.74 -14.29
CA ALA A 121 -11.67 5.71 -12.83
C ALA A 121 -13.03 5.52 -12.16
N ARG A 122 -13.09 4.62 -11.18
CA ARG A 122 -14.30 4.38 -10.39
C ARG A 122 -13.99 4.15 -8.93
N PHE A 123 -14.84 4.70 -8.07
CA PHE A 123 -14.80 4.37 -6.66
C PHE A 123 -15.20 2.92 -6.41
N VAL A 124 -14.45 2.26 -5.51
CA VAL A 124 -14.83 0.93 -5.02
C VAL A 124 -16.04 1.12 -4.10
N ARG A 125 -17.18 0.61 -4.51
CA ARG A 125 -18.45 0.75 -3.78
C ARG A 125 -18.53 -0.29 -2.66
N THR A 126 -17.64 -0.16 -1.67
CA THR A 126 -17.67 -0.97 -0.44
C THR A 126 -18.95 -0.72 0.34
N ASP A 127 -19.32 -1.62 1.26
CA ASP A 127 -20.47 -1.39 2.15
C ASP A 127 -20.35 -0.07 2.91
N LYS A 128 -19.09 0.26 3.34
CA LYS A 128 -18.78 1.55 3.95
C LYS A 128 -19.11 2.71 3.02
N PHE A 129 -18.65 2.65 1.76
CA PHE A 129 -18.90 3.70 0.77
C PHE A 129 -20.40 3.92 0.58
N VAL A 130 -21.15 2.84 0.37
CA VAL A 130 -22.60 2.88 0.12
C VAL A 130 -23.37 3.41 1.32
N ASP A 131 -23.02 2.97 2.54
CA ASP A 131 -23.66 3.45 3.77
C ASP A 131 -23.42 4.94 3.98
N GLU A 132 -22.19 5.41 3.77
CA GLU A 132 -21.82 6.80 3.94
C GLU A 132 -22.37 7.70 2.83
N GLU A 133 -22.48 7.19 1.59
CA GLU A 133 -23.13 7.89 0.50
C GLU A 133 -24.63 8.09 0.80
N ARG A 134 -25.31 7.04 1.23
CA ARG A 134 -26.73 7.11 1.63
C ARG A 134 -26.96 8.04 2.81
N ALA A 135 -26.04 8.03 3.78
CA ALA A 135 -26.13 8.90 4.96
C ALA A 135 -25.73 10.36 4.68
N GLY A 136 -25.08 10.65 3.55
CA GLY A 136 -24.51 11.95 3.22
C GLY A 136 -23.42 12.42 4.19
N ARG A 137 -22.85 11.52 5.00
CA ARG A 137 -21.84 11.82 6.03
C ARG A 137 -21.03 10.58 6.38
N PHE A 138 -19.88 10.76 7.06
CA PHE A 138 -19.16 9.63 7.62
C PHE A 138 -19.95 8.92 8.71
N VAL A 139 -19.94 7.59 8.68
CA VAL A 139 -20.60 6.68 9.62
C VAL A 139 -19.58 5.73 10.25
N TRP A 140 -18.60 5.29 9.45
CA TRP A 140 -17.61 4.30 9.82
C TRP A 140 -16.26 4.92 10.15
N GLY A 141 -15.51 4.28 11.02
CA GLY A 141 -14.11 4.56 11.24
C GLY A 141 -13.23 3.94 10.16
N THR A 142 -12.03 4.47 10.06
CA THR A 142 -10.95 4.02 9.18
C THR A 142 -9.68 3.79 9.99
N PHE A 143 -8.57 3.57 9.32
CA PHE A 143 -7.29 3.30 9.97
C PHE A 143 -6.82 4.46 10.87
N SER A 144 -7.02 5.70 10.42
CA SER A 144 -6.58 6.90 11.13
C SER A 144 -7.71 7.78 11.68
N THR A 145 -8.95 7.59 11.22
CA THR A 145 -10.09 8.40 11.62
C THR A 145 -11.12 7.56 12.36
N GLN A 146 -11.45 7.95 13.58
CA GLN A 146 -12.49 7.31 14.38
C GLN A 146 -13.89 7.58 13.81
N ALA A 147 -14.83 6.63 14.05
CA ALA A 147 -16.22 6.82 13.70
C ALA A 147 -16.84 7.99 14.49
N PRO A 148 -17.73 8.77 13.88
CA PRO A 148 -18.51 9.77 14.62
C PRO A 148 -19.32 9.13 15.75
N GLY A 149 -19.50 9.84 16.86
CA GLY A 149 -20.28 9.37 18.03
C GLY A 149 -19.44 9.17 19.30
N GLY A 150 -18.17 9.60 19.29
CA GLY A 150 -17.31 9.63 20.47
C GLY A 150 -16.94 8.25 21.00
N PHE A 151 -16.70 8.15 22.31
CA PHE A 151 -16.22 6.94 22.99
C PHE A 151 -17.07 5.70 22.70
N PHE A 152 -18.37 5.75 22.91
CA PHE A 152 -19.26 4.58 22.76
C PHE A 152 -19.33 4.06 21.32
N ALA A 153 -19.07 4.89 20.33
CA ALA A 153 -19.02 4.48 18.94
C ALA A 153 -17.69 3.78 18.60
N ASN A 154 -16.62 4.04 19.34
CA ASN A 154 -15.27 3.59 19.01
C ASN A 154 -14.68 2.56 19.98
N VAL A 155 -15.37 2.28 21.10
CA VAL A 155 -14.98 1.16 21.96
C VAL A 155 -15.07 -0.15 21.17
N LEU A 156 -14.04 -0.99 21.26
CA LEU A 156 -13.89 -2.17 20.42
C LEU A 156 -13.90 -1.81 18.92
N PRO A 157 -12.86 -1.17 18.41
CA PRO A 157 -12.83 -0.51 17.09
C PRO A 157 -13.14 -1.44 15.91
N HIS A 158 -12.89 -2.74 16.02
CA HIS A 158 -13.24 -3.74 15.01
C HIS A 158 -14.71 -3.74 14.58
N ARG A 159 -15.60 -3.19 15.42
CA ARG A 159 -17.03 -3.05 15.09
C ARG A 159 -17.33 -1.87 14.20
N ARG A 160 -16.40 -0.91 14.12
CA ARG A 160 -16.60 0.37 13.45
C ARG A 160 -15.60 0.70 12.36
N ILE A 161 -14.47 0.00 12.31
CA ILE A 161 -13.49 0.15 11.21
C ILE A 161 -13.94 -0.71 10.05
N ARG A 162 -13.92 -0.15 8.84
CA ARG A 162 -14.25 -0.83 7.59
C ARG A 162 -13.16 -0.56 6.56
N SER A 163 -12.93 -1.54 5.69
CA SER A 163 -12.03 -1.41 4.54
C SER A 163 -12.52 -0.32 3.60
N GLN A 164 -11.57 0.44 3.07
CA GLN A 164 -11.78 1.40 1.99
C GLN A 164 -11.46 0.78 0.62
N ALA A 165 -10.77 -0.38 0.59
CA ALA A 165 -10.27 -1.04 -0.62
C ALA A 165 -9.39 -0.10 -1.48
N GLY A 166 -8.53 0.71 -0.84
CA GLY A 166 -7.85 1.84 -1.45
C GLY A 166 -6.33 1.73 -1.55
N ILE A 167 -5.72 0.52 -1.49
CA ILE A 167 -4.25 0.39 -1.47
C ILE A 167 -3.74 -0.25 -2.78
N THR A 168 -4.05 -1.50 -3.06
CA THR A 168 -3.58 -2.19 -4.25
C THR A 168 -4.73 -2.68 -5.11
N ALA A 169 -4.46 -2.87 -6.40
CA ALA A 169 -5.38 -3.54 -7.33
C ALA A 169 -4.61 -4.58 -8.14
N VAL A 170 -5.19 -5.77 -8.30
CA VAL A 170 -4.61 -6.87 -9.09
C VAL A 170 -5.65 -7.43 -10.03
N ALA A 171 -5.32 -7.57 -11.30
CA ALA A 171 -6.21 -8.11 -12.32
C ALA A 171 -5.98 -9.59 -12.55
N ARG A 172 -7.03 -10.40 -12.47
CA ARG A 172 -7.01 -11.85 -12.77
C ARG A 172 -8.36 -12.33 -13.25
N GLY A 173 -8.38 -13.19 -14.26
CA GLY A 173 -9.60 -13.87 -14.68
C GLY A 173 -10.72 -12.94 -15.17
N GLY A 174 -10.40 -11.81 -15.81
CA GLY A 174 -11.41 -10.81 -16.22
C GLY A 174 -11.97 -9.97 -15.07
N ARG A 175 -11.32 -10.02 -13.91
CA ARG A 175 -11.70 -9.30 -12.69
C ARG A 175 -10.54 -8.46 -12.19
N VAL A 176 -10.84 -7.43 -11.42
CA VAL A 176 -9.88 -6.67 -10.63
C VAL A 176 -10.23 -6.85 -9.16
N TYR A 177 -9.24 -7.12 -8.35
CA TYR A 177 -9.37 -7.24 -6.91
C TYR A 177 -8.70 -6.05 -6.23
N ALA A 178 -9.47 -5.27 -5.49
CA ALA A 178 -8.98 -4.12 -4.73
C ALA A 178 -8.78 -4.52 -3.27
N PHE A 179 -7.59 -4.25 -2.72
CA PHE A 179 -7.18 -4.62 -1.37
C PHE A 179 -6.96 -3.40 -0.49
N ASP A 180 -7.00 -3.65 0.82
CA ASP A 180 -6.65 -2.73 1.89
C ASP A 180 -5.69 -3.40 2.88
N GLU A 181 -5.21 -2.69 3.88
CA GLU A 181 -4.32 -3.22 4.94
C GLU A 181 -4.90 -4.43 5.66
N THR A 182 -6.19 -4.46 5.84
CA THR A 182 -6.93 -5.56 6.48
C THR A 182 -8.33 -5.67 5.87
N GLY A 183 -8.88 -6.85 5.92
CA GLY A 183 -10.21 -7.10 5.41
C GLY A 183 -10.21 -8.02 4.20
N LEU A 184 -11.40 -8.24 3.66
CA LEU A 184 -11.56 -9.00 2.43
C LEU A 184 -11.33 -8.08 1.23
N PRO A 185 -10.77 -8.62 0.12
CA PRO A 185 -10.68 -7.88 -1.13
C PRO A 185 -12.06 -7.64 -1.74
N TRP A 186 -12.16 -6.59 -2.53
CA TRP A 186 -13.34 -6.23 -3.29
C TRP A 186 -13.14 -6.56 -4.77
N GLU A 187 -14.10 -7.28 -5.33
CA GLU A 187 -14.09 -7.68 -6.72
C GLU A 187 -14.76 -6.61 -7.59
N LEU A 188 -14.09 -6.23 -8.70
CA LEU A 188 -14.60 -5.34 -9.71
C LEU A 188 -14.53 -6.04 -11.09
N ASP A 189 -15.38 -5.61 -11.99
CA ASP A 189 -15.29 -5.97 -13.39
C ASP A 189 -14.05 -5.31 -14.04
N ALA A 190 -13.24 -6.06 -14.78
CA ALA A 190 -11.99 -5.57 -15.33
C ALA A 190 -12.17 -4.53 -16.46
N GLU A 191 -13.32 -4.55 -17.16
CA GLU A 191 -13.59 -3.62 -18.26
C GLU A 191 -14.33 -2.37 -17.78
N THR A 192 -15.34 -2.54 -16.92
CA THR A 192 -16.21 -1.46 -16.48
C THR A 192 -15.80 -0.85 -15.15
N LEU A 193 -14.95 -1.53 -14.37
CA LEU A 193 -14.62 -1.24 -12.97
C LEU A 193 -15.84 -1.20 -12.04
N GLU A 194 -16.97 -1.79 -12.44
CA GLU A 194 -18.12 -1.92 -11.56
C GLU A 194 -17.81 -2.86 -10.41
N THR A 195 -18.06 -2.40 -9.18
CA THR A 195 -17.90 -3.22 -7.98
C THR A 195 -18.91 -4.35 -7.99
N ARG A 196 -18.45 -5.59 -7.89
CA ARG A 196 -19.28 -6.79 -7.83
C ARG A 196 -19.58 -7.20 -6.39
N GLY A 197 -18.67 -6.93 -5.46
CA GLY A 197 -18.85 -7.21 -4.03
C GLY A 197 -17.56 -7.60 -3.32
N GLU A 198 -17.68 -7.81 -2.02
CA GLU A 198 -16.60 -8.38 -1.19
C GLU A 198 -16.42 -9.87 -1.52
N THR A 199 -15.18 -10.36 -1.53
CA THR A 199 -14.88 -11.76 -1.87
C THR A 199 -13.91 -12.41 -0.90
N THR A 200 -14.13 -13.69 -0.61
CA THR A 200 -13.20 -14.52 0.17
C THR A 200 -12.11 -15.15 -0.69
N LEU A 201 -12.10 -14.91 -2.00
CA LEU A 201 -11.31 -15.64 -2.99
C LEU A 201 -11.53 -17.16 -2.93
N GLY A 202 -12.73 -17.60 -2.51
CA GLY A 202 -13.07 -19.02 -2.39
C GLY A 202 -12.67 -19.70 -1.09
N LEU A 203 -12.06 -18.96 -0.14
CA LEU A 203 -11.65 -19.52 1.15
C LEU A 203 -12.80 -19.60 2.14
N ALA A 204 -12.73 -20.60 3.03
CA ALA A 204 -13.63 -20.73 4.16
C ALA A 204 -13.40 -19.62 5.21
N PRO A 205 -14.41 -19.27 6.00
CA PRO A 205 -14.24 -18.39 7.15
C PRO A 205 -13.12 -18.88 8.08
N GLY A 206 -12.29 -17.95 8.59
CA GLY A 206 -11.11 -18.27 9.42
C GLY A 206 -9.82 -18.50 8.65
N LEU A 207 -9.87 -18.59 7.31
CA LEU A 207 -8.69 -18.61 6.44
C LEU A 207 -8.53 -17.29 5.65
N THR A 208 -9.46 -16.37 5.79
CA THR A 208 -9.59 -15.17 4.97
C THR A 208 -8.83 -13.98 5.57
N PHE A 209 -7.53 -14.10 5.72
CA PHE A 209 -6.65 -13.04 6.19
C PHE A 209 -5.82 -12.51 5.02
N TYR A 210 -6.08 -11.27 4.62
CA TYR A 210 -5.39 -10.60 3.53
C TYR A 210 -4.83 -9.26 3.98
N ALA A 211 -3.62 -8.95 3.57
CA ALA A 211 -3.02 -7.62 3.62
C ALA A 211 -3.04 -6.97 2.23
N ALA A 212 -2.67 -5.71 2.15
CA ALA A 212 -2.68 -4.97 0.90
C ALA A 212 -1.72 -5.56 -0.14
N HIS A 213 -0.51 -5.95 0.29
CA HIS A 213 0.53 -6.41 -0.63
C HIS A 213 0.52 -7.93 -0.81
N ASN A 214 0.16 -8.35 -2.00
CA ASN A 214 0.28 -9.72 -2.49
C ASN A 214 1.39 -9.81 -3.55
N LYS A 215 1.86 -11.01 -3.85
CA LYS A 215 2.89 -11.25 -4.86
C LYS A 215 2.37 -12.23 -5.91
N VAL A 216 2.60 -11.90 -7.17
CA VAL A 216 2.24 -12.73 -8.32
C VAL A 216 3.51 -13.29 -8.93
N ASP A 217 3.68 -14.60 -8.86
CA ASP A 217 4.76 -15.27 -9.56
C ASP A 217 4.36 -15.49 -11.02
N ARG A 218 4.94 -14.71 -11.91
CA ARG A 218 4.62 -14.77 -13.35
C ARG A 218 5.11 -16.04 -14.04
N GLU A 219 6.06 -16.77 -13.43
CA GLU A 219 6.57 -18.02 -13.96
C GLU A 219 5.68 -19.20 -13.60
N THR A 220 5.32 -19.33 -12.31
CA THR A 220 4.50 -20.45 -11.81
C THR A 220 3.01 -20.17 -11.91
N GLY A 221 2.60 -18.91 -12.05
CA GLY A 221 1.21 -18.48 -11.98
C GLY A 221 0.64 -18.44 -10.56
N GLU A 222 1.46 -18.68 -9.55
CA GLU A 222 1.03 -18.64 -8.16
C GLU A 222 0.70 -17.22 -7.71
N TRP A 223 -0.30 -17.12 -6.86
CA TRP A 223 -0.69 -15.88 -6.19
C TRP A 223 -0.54 -16.04 -4.68
N LEU A 224 0.41 -15.30 -4.13
CA LEU A 224 0.82 -15.42 -2.75
C LEU A 224 0.33 -14.23 -1.93
N HIS A 225 -0.25 -14.52 -0.78
CA HIS A 225 -0.76 -13.52 0.16
C HIS A 225 -0.19 -13.74 1.55
N PHE A 226 0.00 -12.66 2.27
CA PHE A 226 0.02 -12.71 3.72
C PHE A 226 -1.17 -11.94 4.30
N GLY A 227 -1.49 -12.21 5.55
CA GLY A 227 -2.49 -11.47 6.30
C GLY A 227 -2.24 -11.58 7.79
N LEU A 228 -2.82 -10.65 8.56
CA LEU A 228 -2.60 -10.57 9.99
C LEU A 228 -3.89 -10.86 10.75
N GLU A 229 -3.81 -11.77 11.69
CA GLU A 229 -4.85 -12.04 12.67
C GLU A 229 -4.48 -11.37 13.98
N PHE A 230 -5.36 -10.49 14.45
CA PHE A 230 -5.17 -9.78 15.70
C PHE A 230 -5.91 -10.53 16.83
N GLY A 231 -5.17 -10.96 17.85
CA GLY A 231 -5.69 -11.69 18.99
C GLY A 231 -4.77 -11.53 20.20
N ARG A 232 -4.88 -12.45 21.17
CA ARG A 232 -3.99 -12.49 22.35
C ARG A 232 -2.51 -12.55 21.94
N LYS A 233 -2.22 -13.29 20.88
CA LYS A 233 -0.97 -13.26 20.15
C LYS A 233 -1.31 -12.94 18.71
N MET A 234 -0.62 -11.98 18.13
CA MET A 234 -0.74 -11.69 16.71
C MET A 234 -0.25 -12.91 15.92
N ARG A 235 -0.96 -13.26 14.86
CA ARG A 235 -0.57 -14.33 13.95
C ARG A 235 -0.42 -13.79 12.54
N VAL A 236 0.50 -14.36 11.80
CA VAL A 236 0.58 -14.17 10.36
C VAL A 236 0.02 -15.41 9.67
N HIS A 237 -0.78 -15.19 8.65
CA HIS A 237 -1.30 -16.19 7.73
C HIS A 237 -0.61 -16.02 6.38
N LEU A 238 -0.18 -17.13 5.79
CA LEU A 238 0.37 -17.17 4.44
C LEU A 238 -0.51 -18.06 3.58
N THR A 239 -1.05 -17.51 2.50
CA THR A 239 -1.93 -18.21 1.57
C THR A 239 -1.30 -18.21 0.18
N THR A 240 -1.31 -19.33 -0.49
CA THR A 240 -0.86 -19.48 -1.88
C THR A 240 -1.99 -20.08 -2.70
N PHE A 241 -2.38 -19.39 -3.75
CA PHE A 241 -3.26 -19.92 -4.79
C PHE A 241 -2.42 -20.40 -5.96
N ALA A 242 -2.77 -21.55 -6.53
CA ALA A 242 -2.18 -22.07 -7.75
C ALA A 242 -2.60 -21.24 -8.99
N ALA A 243 -1.97 -21.51 -10.12
CA ALA A 243 -2.26 -20.83 -11.39
C ALA A 243 -3.74 -20.91 -11.81
N ASP A 244 -4.41 -22.03 -11.52
CA ASP A 244 -5.83 -22.24 -11.79
C ASP A 244 -6.78 -21.55 -10.80
N GLY A 245 -6.23 -20.92 -9.75
CA GLY A 245 -6.99 -20.24 -8.69
C GLY A 245 -7.39 -21.12 -7.52
N SER A 246 -7.06 -22.42 -7.53
CA SER A 246 -7.28 -23.29 -6.39
C SER A 246 -6.34 -22.95 -5.24
N LEU A 247 -6.77 -23.25 -4.00
CA LEU A 247 -5.91 -23.10 -2.83
C LEU A 247 -4.80 -24.18 -2.88
N ALA A 248 -3.56 -23.71 -3.03
CA ALA A 248 -2.39 -24.59 -3.00
C ALA A 248 -1.88 -24.81 -1.58
N ASN A 249 -1.86 -23.76 -0.74
CA ASN A 249 -1.40 -23.84 0.64
C ASN A 249 -1.96 -22.71 1.50
N HIS A 250 -2.20 -23.02 2.78
CA HIS A 250 -2.55 -22.03 3.81
C HIS A 250 -2.00 -22.48 5.16
N ASP A 251 -1.17 -21.63 5.76
CA ASP A 251 -0.57 -21.86 7.07
C ASP A 251 -0.60 -20.59 7.91
N SER A 252 -0.43 -20.75 9.24
CA SER A 252 -0.34 -19.60 10.14
C SER A 252 0.60 -19.83 11.32
N TRP A 253 1.31 -18.78 11.72
CA TRP A 253 2.25 -18.80 12.83
C TRP A 253 2.03 -17.63 13.79
N PRO A 254 2.23 -17.82 15.10
CA PRO A 254 2.25 -16.72 16.04
C PRO A 254 3.49 -15.85 15.78
N LEU A 255 3.31 -14.54 15.81
CA LEU A 255 4.44 -13.60 15.76
C LEU A 255 5.05 -13.46 17.17
N PRO A 256 6.40 -13.34 17.28
CA PRO A 256 7.08 -13.21 18.56
C PRO A 256 6.79 -11.86 19.24
N ARG A 257 6.41 -10.86 18.46
CA ARG A 257 6.02 -9.52 18.92
C ARG A 257 4.99 -8.92 17.98
N PHE A 258 4.25 -7.89 18.42
CA PHE A 258 3.50 -7.05 17.50
C PHE A 258 4.46 -6.35 16.55
N SER A 259 4.15 -6.36 15.27
CA SER A 259 4.83 -5.57 14.26
C SER A 259 3.80 -5.09 13.24
N TYR A 260 3.82 -3.79 12.93
CA TYR A 260 3.08 -3.31 11.78
C TYR A 260 3.78 -3.79 10.51
N LEU A 261 3.10 -4.56 9.69
CA LEU A 261 3.61 -5.13 8.44
C LEU A 261 2.78 -4.61 7.28
N HIS A 262 3.45 -4.09 6.26
CA HIS A 262 2.81 -3.56 5.06
C HIS A 262 3.16 -4.39 3.82
N ASP A 263 4.44 -4.71 3.60
CA ASP A 263 4.93 -5.53 2.50
C ASP A 263 5.89 -6.62 3.00
N TRP A 264 6.29 -7.53 2.13
CA TRP A 264 7.07 -8.72 2.42
C TRP A 264 7.89 -9.18 1.22
N PHE A 265 8.78 -10.16 1.40
CA PHE A 265 9.60 -10.70 0.34
C PHE A 265 9.19 -12.14 0.01
N VAL A 266 9.20 -12.45 -1.27
CA VAL A 266 9.08 -13.80 -1.79
C VAL A 266 10.28 -14.08 -2.67
N THR A 267 10.99 -15.16 -2.37
CA THR A 267 12.10 -15.66 -3.16
C THR A 267 11.72 -16.96 -3.85
N ARG A 268 12.63 -17.59 -4.55
CA ARG A 268 12.33 -18.91 -5.15
C ARG A 268 12.13 -19.99 -4.09
N ARG A 269 12.87 -19.94 -2.98
CA ARG A 269 12.87 -20.96 -1.92
C ARG A 269 12.24 -20.51 -0.62
N HIS A 270 12.09 -19.20 -0.38
CA HIS A 270 11.63 -18.67 0.89
C HIS A 270 10.57 -17.58 0.75
N VAL A 271 9.85 -17.38 1.83
CA VAL A 271 9.09 -16.17 2.13
C VAL A 271 9.71 -15.51 3.35
N VAL A 272 9.83 -14.17 3.34
CA VAL A 272 10.46 -13.43 4.42
C VAL A 272 9.60 -12.24 4.82
N LEU A 273 9.29 -12.16 6.10
CA LEU A 273 8.56 -11.04 6.71
C LEU A 273 9.56 -10.21 7.52
N HIS A 274 9.59 -8.90 7.26
CA HIS A 274 10.43 -7.96 7.97
C HIS A 274 9.67 -7.38 9.16
N LEU A 275 9.82 -8.00 10.34
CA LEU A 275 9.16 -7.59 11.58
C LEU A 275 9.89 -6.39 12.19
N HIS A 276 9.64 -5.20 11.67
CA HIS A 276 10.24 -3.98 12.21
C HIS A 276 9.58 -3.56 13.54
N PRO A 277 10.25 -2.72 14.36
CA PRO A 277 9.82 -2.43 15.72
C PRO A 277 8.75 -1.33 15.80
N ALA A 278 7.78 -1.34 14.88
CA ALA A 278 6.57 -0.54 14.95
C ALA A 278 5.52 -1.28 15.78
N THR A 279 5.37 -0.90 17.04
CA THR A 279 4.48 -1.54 18.01
C THR A 279 3.17 -0.79 18.16
N ILE A 280 2.18 -1.38 18.85
CA ILE A 280 0.89 -0.75 19.09
C ILE A 280 0.61 -0.61 20.59
N GLU A 281 0.10 0.55 20.98
CA GLU A 281 -0.43 0.82 22.31
C GLU A 281 -1.90 0.37 22.37
N VAL A 282 -2.11 -0.87 22.82
CA VAL A 282 -3.39 -1.58 22.68
C VAL A 282 -4.52 -0.93 23.48
N TRP A 283 -4.24 -0.40 24.69
CA TRP A 283 -5.29 0.06 25.60
C TRP A 283 -6.04 1.28 25.08
N GLY A 284 -5.31 2.28 24.56
CA GLY A 284 -5.93 3.47 23.96
C GLY A 284 -6.82 3.11 22.77
N LEU A 285 -6.41 2.13 21.98
CA LEU A 285 -7.17 1.61 20.84
C LEU A 285 -8.43 0.87 21.29
N LEU A 286 -8.31 -0.12 22.19
CA LEU A 286 -9.45 -0.94 22.64
C LEU A 286 -10.51 -0.12 23.37
N LEU A 287 -10.09 0.89 24.12
CA LEU A 287 -11.00 1.83 24.79
C LEU A 287 -11.58 2.89 23.84
N GLY A 288 -11.26 2.85 22.54
CA GLY A 288 -11.79 3.83 21.59
C GLY A 288 -11.30 5.26 21.78
N LEU A 289 -10.19 5.44 22.50
CA LEU A 289 -9.61 6.77 22.77
C LEU A 289 -8.65 7.20 21.67
N ARG A 290 -8.15 6.27 20.86
CA ARG A 290 -7.18 6.52 19.78
C ARG A 290 -7.53 5.71 18.54
N SER A 291 -7.15 6.22 17.36
CA SER A 291 -7.15 5.44 16.12
C SER A 291 -6.01 4.43 16.11
N ILE A 292 -5.96 3.56 15.09
CA ILE A 292 -4.85 2.60 14.92
C ILE A 292 -3.54 3.37 14.74
N VAL A 293 -3.48 4.36 13.86
CA VAL A 293 -2.26 5.17 13.61
C VAL A 293 -1.81 5.89 14.86
N ASP A 294 -2.71 6.55 15.59
CA ASP A 294 -2.36 7.25 16.83
C ASP A 294 -1.88 6.31 17.94
N SER A 295 -2.12 5.00 17.79
CA SER A 295 -1.69 3.96 18.74
C SER A 295 -0.36 3.31 18.36
N LEU A 296 0.17 3.56 17.16
CA LEU A 296 1.48 3.06 16.73
C LEU A 296 2.62 3.78 17.47
N ARG A 297 3.68 3.03 17.76
CA ARG A 297 4.91 3.50 18.39
C ARG A 297 6.12 2.91 17.71
N TRP A 298 7.08 3.74 17.37
CA TRP A 298 8.37 3.31 16.87
C TRP A 298 9.34 3.08 18.03
N LYS A 299 9.99 1.92 18.08
CA LYS A 299 10.96 1.50 19.09
C LYS A 299 12.26 1.03 18.42
N GLY A 300 12.96 1.94 17.75
CA GLY A 300 14.17 1.63 16.98
C GLY A 300 15.24 0.86 17.78
N SER A 301 15.32 1.06 19.10
CA SER A 301 16.24 0.31 19.99
C SER A 301 16.01 -1.20 20.01
N ASP A 302 14.80 -1.67 19.68
CA ASP A 302 14.44 -3.10 19.75
C ASP A 302 14.93 -3.89 18.53
N GLY A 303 15.51 -3.23 17.53
CA GLY A 303 15.95 -3.86 16.28
C GLY A 303 14.80 -4.45 15.46
N SER A 304 15.10 -4.94 14.28
CA SER A 304 14.16 -5.69 13.42
C SER A 304 14.43 -7.19 13.49
N LEU A 305 13.39 -8.01 13.22
CA LEU A 305 13.50 -9.45 13.06
C LEU A 305 13.05 -9.84 11.65
N LEU A 306 13.80 -10.71 11.00
CA LEU A 306 13.35 -11.40 9.79
C LEU A 306 12.74 -12.73 10.19
N MET A 307 11.49 -12.96 9.86
CA MET A 307 10.84 -14.27 9.95
C MET A 307 10.95 -14.94 8.59
N ILE A 308 11.74 -16.00 8.51
CA ILE A 308 12.09 -16.71 7.29
C ILE A 308 11.43 -18.08 7.29
N LEU A 309 10.67 -18.39 6.25
CA LEU A 309 9.98 -19.66 6.05
C LEU A 309 10.32 -20.23 4.68
N PRO A 310 10.41 -21.55 4.50
CA PRO A 310 10.44 -22.15 3.17
C PRO A 310 9.18 -21.76 2.38
N ARG A 311 9.33 -21.48 1.08
CA ARG A 311 8.19 -21.22 0.20
C ARG A 311 7.30 -22.45 0.04
N ASP A 312 7.93 -23.64 -0.11
CA ASP A 312 7.23 -24.92 -0.01
C ASP A 312 7.10 -25.32 1.46
N ARG A 313 5.90 -25.12 2.02
CA ARG A 313 5.58 -25.34 3.44
C ARG A 313 4.89 -26.68 3.69
N ARG A 314 4.90 -27.60 2.73
CA ARG A 314 4.28 -28.91 2.88
C ARG A 314 4.83 -29.66 4.09
N GLY A 315 3.94 -30.09 4.99
CA GLY A 315 4.30 -30.80 6.20
C GLY A 315 4.56 -29.95 7.44
N GLY A 316 4.27 -28.65 7.38
CA GLY A 316 4.48 -27.69 8.45
C GLY A 316 5.96 -27.27 8.56
N ALA A 317 6.24 -25.99 8.49
CA ALA A 317 7.58 -25.45 8.61
C ALA A 317 7.66 -24.55 9.84
N GLU A 318 8.72 -24.70 10.62
CA GLU A 318 9.02 -23.77 11.71
C GLU A 318 9.76 -22.55 11.17
N PRO A 319 9.36 -21.34 11.54
CA PRO A 319 10.01 -20.13 11.09
C PRO A 319 11.40 -19.97 11.74
N ARG A 320 12.37 -19.58 10.94
CA ARG A 320 13.67 -19.12 11.45
C ARG A 320 13.60 -17.61 11.66
N PHE A 321 14.08 -17.15 12.83
CA PHE A 321 14.17 -15.73 13.15
C PHE A 321 15.63 -15.27 13.09
N VAL A 322 15.87 -14.14 12.42
CA VAL A 322 17.19 -13.54 12.27
C VAL A 322 17.11 -12.06 12.64
N GLU A 323 17.99 -11.61 13.52
CA GLU A 323 18.06 -10.21 13.94
C GLU A 323 18.69 -9.34 12.86
N THR A 324 18.28 -8.08 12.79
CA THR A 324 18.92 -7.04 11.97
C THR A 324 18.73 -5.66 12.60
N GLU A 325 19.46 -4.66 12.12
CA GLU A 325 19.28 -3.28 12.52
C GLU A 325 17.85 -2.82 12.26
N ALA A 326 17.34 -1.93 13.14
CA ALA A 326 16.01 -1.37 12.96
C ALA A 326 15.93 -0.58 11.65
N SER A 327 14.94 -0.89 10.85
CA SER A 327 14.54 -0.10 9.70
C SER A 327 13.05 -0.29 9.47
N PHE A 328 12.34 0.78 9.15
CA PHE A 328 10.94 0.69 8.74
C PHE A 328 10.91 0.48 7.22
N MET A 329 10.00 -0.36 6.76
CA MET A 329 9.79 -0.67 5.35
C MET A 329 8.31 -0.49 5.01
N TRP A 330 8.02 0.42 4.08
CA TRP A 330 6.76 0.37 3.36
C TRP A 330 6.81 -0.72 2.30
N HIS A 331 7.78 -0.64 1.36
CA HIS A 331 7.78 -1.47 0.16
C HIS A 331 9.14 -2.12 -0.10
N SER A 332 9.07 -3.34 -0.60
CA SER A 332 10.19 -4.12 -1.09
C SER A 332 10.38 -3.94 -2.59
N PHE A 333 11.62 -3.97 -3.07
CA PHE A 333 11.91 -4.19 -4.49
C PHE A 333 11.72 -5.67 -4.85
N ASN A 334 12.53 -6.53 -4.23
CA ASN A 334 12.51 -7.97 -4.46
C ASN A 334 13.36 -8.69 -3.41
N GLY A 335 13.26 -10.03 -3.39
CA GLY A 335 14.17 -10.91 -2.65
C GLY A 335 14.61 -12.06 -3.54
N HIS A 336 15.86 -12.49 -3.38
CA HIS A 336 16.40 -13.64 -4.12
C HIS A 336 17.45 -14.39 -3.31
N GLU A 337 17.91 -15.51 -3.81
CA GLU A 337 19.05 -16.24 -3.26
C GLU A 337 20.28 -16.08 -4.16
N GLU A 338 21.44 -15.81 -3.54
CA GLU A 338 22.79 -15.96 -4.11
C GLU A 338 23.45 -17.18 -3.48
N GLY A 339 23.38 -18.33 -4.15
CA GLY A 339 23.70 -19.63 -3.53
C GLY A 339 22.73 -19.94 -2.40
N ASP A 340 23.22 -19.97 -1.17
CA ASP A 340 22.40 -20.17 0.05
C ASP A 340 22.21 -18.90 0.89
N GLU A 341 22.78 -17.78 0.45
CA GLU A 341 22.57 -16.46 1.07
C GLU A 341 21.26 -15.86 0.56
N LEU A 342 20.43 -15.32 1.46
CA LEU A 342 19.26 -14.51 1.10
C LEU A 342 19.69 -13.05 0.89
N VAL A 343 19.21 -12.45 -0.18
CA VAL A 343 19.39 -11.04 -0.53
C VAL A 343 18.03 -10.39 -0.66
N LEU A 344 17.78 -9.33 0.11
CA LEU A 344 16.48 -8.65 0.21
C LEU A 344 16.68 -7.16 -0.04
N ASP A 345 16.12 -6.65 -1.15
CA ASP A 345 16.22 -5.25 -1.56
C ASP A 345 14.92 -4.50 -1.27
N PHE A 346 14.99 -3.34 -0.64
CA PHE A 346 13.84 -2.56 -0.22
C PHE A 346 14.14 -1.07 -0.06
N VAL A 347 13.08 -0.27 0.11
CA VAL A 347 13.22 1.11 0.60
C VAL A 347 13.05 1.09 2.11
N GLY A 348 14.09 1.52 2.83
CA GLY A 348 14.12 1.51 4.29
C GLY A 348 14.30 2.89 4.89
N TYR A 349 13.60 3.15 5.98
CA TYR A 349 13.65 4.38 6.77
C TYR A 349 14.28 4.09 8.12
N ASP A 350 15.17 4.96 8.60
CA ASP A 350 15.76 4.84 9.93
C ASP A 350 14.70 5.12 11.03
N ASP A 351 13.79 6.06 10.75
CA ASP A 351 12.65 6.39 11.58
C ASP A 351 11.44 6.73 10.70
N PRO A 352 10.26 6.14 10.94
CA PRO A 352 9.05 6.42 10.16
C PRO A 352 8.31 7.68 10.63
N ASP A 353 9.00 8.78 10.89
CA ASP A 353 8.45 10.03 11.43
C ASP A 353 7.36 10.68 10.54
N HIS A 354 7.33 10.33 9.26
CA HIS A 354 6.27 10.70 8.32
C HIS A 354 4.93 9.99 8.58
N PHE A 355 4.94 8.91 9.36
CA PHE A 355 3.78 8.07 9.63
C PHE A 355 3.51 7.84 11.11
N ILE A 356 4.55 7.63 11.93
CA ILE A 356 4.46 7.34 13.37
C ILE A 356 5.12 8.48 14.14
N GLY A 357 4.45 9.00 15.16
CA GLY A 357 5.02 10.02 16.04
C GLY A 357 4.20 11.29 16.14
N GLU A 358 4.86 12.41 16.41
CA GLU A 358 4.25 13.71 16.57
C GLU A 358 4.16 14.44 15.22
N ALA A 359 2.96 14.92 14.87
CA ALA A 359 2.67 15.64 13.62
C ALA A 359 3.16 14.91 12.34
N PRO A 360 2.89 13.60 12.18
CA PRO A 360 3.37 12.86 11.03
C PRO A 360 2.75 13.42 9.75
N LEU A 361 3.56 13.47 8.70
CA LEU A 361 3.18 14.04 7.42
C LEU A 361 1.88 13.45 6.86
N ALA A 362 1.69 12.12 6.95
CA ALA A 362 0.49 11.43 6.48
C ALA A 362 -0.83 11.97 7.06
N LEU A 363 -0.78 12.63 8.23
CA LEU A 363 -1.91 13.32 8.86
C LEU A 363 -1.91 14.82 8.57
N GLU A 364 -0.76 15.47 8.56
CA GLU A 364 -0.66 16.94 8.46
C GLU A 364 -1.01 17.45 7.06
N VAL A 365 -0.71 16.71 6.01
CA VAL A 365 -1.10 17.06 4.63
C VAL A 365 -2.62 17.19 4.47
N MET A 366 -3.39 16.41 5.22
CA MET A 366 -4.86 16.51 5.21
C MET A 366 -5.38 17.79 5.87
N LYS A 367 -4.51 18.51 6.58
CA LYS A 367 -4.76 19.84 7.17
C LYS A 367 -4.15 20.98 6.33
N GLY A 368 -3.52 20.66 5.19
CA GLY A 368 -2.79 21.62 4.35
C GLY A 368 -1.44 22.03 4.93
N ARG A 369 -0.75 21.14 5.62
CA ARG A 369 0.57 21.38 6.23
C ARG A 369 1.57 20.36 5.73
N PRO A 370 2.87 20.68 5.65
CA PRO A 370 3.90 19.74 5.18
C PRO A 370 4.12 18.56 6.13
N GLY A 371 3.87 18.71 7.44
CA GLY A 371 4.14 17.67 8.44
C GLY A 371 5.62 17.36 8.62
N ARG A 372 5.92 16.36 9.45
CA ARG A 372 7.30 15.93 9.73
C ARG A 372 7.75 14.88 8.72
N PHE A 373 8.95 15.06 8.17
CA PHE A 373 9.63 14.12 7.27
C PHE A 373 11.15 14.37 7.32
N GLU A 374 11.79 13.91 8.40
CA GLU A 374 13.22 14.11 8.65
C GLU A 374 14.07 12.96 8.11
N HIS A 375 13.50 11.76 8.06
CA HIS A 375 14.17 10.51 7.71
C HIS A 375 13.62 9.94 6.38
N PRO A 376 14.16 10.41 5.23
CA PRO A 376 13.72 9.91 3.92
C PRO A 376 14.18 8.46 3.71
N GLY A 377 13.44 7.74 2.85
CA GLY A 377 13.74 6.37 2.48
C GLY A 377 15.02 6.24 1.65
N SER A 378 15.89 5.32 2.02
CA SER A 378 17.08 4.93 1.26
C SER A 378 16.90 3.55 0.62
N VAL A 379 17.56 3.30 -0.50
CA VAL A 379 17.63 1.93 -1.05
C VAL A 379 18.56 1.11 -0.18
N ARG A 380 18.05 -0.01 0.34
CA ARG A 380 18.77 -0.88 1.28
C ARG A 380 18.78 -2.32 0.81
N ARG A 381 19.80 -3.04 1.27
CA ARG A 381 19.96 -4.48 1.09
C ARG A 381 20.18 -5.17 2.41
N ILE A 382 19.39 -6.20 2.69
CA ILE A 382 19.67 -7.13 3.78
C ILE A 382 20.25 -8.40 3.20
N ARG A 383 21.40 -8.84 3.76
CA ARG A 383 22.03 -10.12 3.45
C ARG A 383 21.96 -11.04 4.64
N VAL A 384 21.47 -12.24 4.41
CA VAL A 384 21.32 -13.27 5.44
C VAL A 384 22.14 -14.49 5.04
N ALA A 385 23.32 -14.65 5.65
CA ALA A 385 24.15 -15.82 5.44
C ALA A 385 23.49 -17.11 5.96
N PRO A 386 23.81 -18.28 5.41
CA PRO A 386 23.32 -19.55 5.91
C PRO A 386 23.61 -19.73 7.38
N GLY A 387 22.58 -20.10 8.17
CA GLY A 387 22.72 -20.34 9.61
C GLY A 387 22.96 -19.11 10.49
N ALA A 388 23.07 -17.90 9.91
CA ALA A 388 23.35 -16.70 10.70
C ALA A 388 22.18 -16.35 11.63
N ALA A 389 22.49 -15.97 12.87
CA ALA A 389 21.54 -15.41 13.83
C ALA A 389 21.29 -13.92 13.61
N ARG A 390 22.19 -13.23 12.89
CA ARG A 390 22.10 -11.80 12.57
C ARG A 390 22.36 -11.56 11.09
N ALA A 391 21.56 -10.71 10.48
CA ALA A 391 21.69 -10.27 9.10
C ALA A 391 22.43 -8.93 9.04
N ARG A 392 23.05 -8.65 7.90
CA ARG A 392 23.65 -7.36 7.58
C ARG A 392 22.65 -6.53 6.80
N ASN A 393 22.34 -5.33 7.29
CA ASN A 393 21.50 -4.33 6.64
C ASN A 393 22.39 -3.16 6.19
N GLU A 394 22.49 -2.91 4.90
CA GLU A 394 23.34 -1.90 4.32
C GLU A 394 22.58 -0.94 3.40
N VAL A 395 22.99 0.32 3.38
CA VAL A 395 22.49 1.32 2.44
C VAL A 395 23.23 1.16 1.12
N LEU A 396 22.53 0.75 0.07
CA LEU A 396 23.07 0.66 -1.29
C LEU A 396 23.09 2.03 -1.97
N ALA A 397 22.00 2.78 -1.84
CA ALA A 397 21.91 4.13 -2.38
C ALA A 397 21.22 5.05 -1.36
N PRO A 398 21.96 6.03 -0.81
CA PRO A 398 21.37 7.06 0.02
C PRO A 398 20.51 8.02 -0.82
N GLY A 399 19.46 8.55 -0.24
CA GLY A 399 18.60 9.51 -0.95
C GLY A 399 17.21 9.61 -0.35
N ASN A 400 16.25 9.91 -1.21
CA ASN A 400 14.84 9.97 -0.88
C ASN A 400 14.07 9.19 -1.95
N PHE A 401 13.71 7.96 -1.61
CA PHE A 401 13.06 7.01 -2.50
C PHE A 401 11.79 6.47 -1.85
N GLU A 402 10.83 6.08 -2.68
CA GLU A 402 9.66 5.29 -2.32
C GLU A 402 9.04 4.63 -3.55
N TRP A 403 8.06 3.76 -3.29
CA TRP A 403 7.35 2.97 -4.31
C TRP A 403 8.30 2.20 -5.24
N PRO A 404 9.14 1.33 -4.66
CA PRO A 404 10.09 0.53 -5.42
C PRO A 404 9.39 -0.50 -6.31
N ARG A 405 9.91 -0.66 -7.53
CA ARG A 405 9.43 -1.67 -8.49
C ARG A 405 10.62 -2.32 -9.21
N VAL A 406 10.41 -3.55 -9.59
CA VAL A 406 11.25 -4.30 -10.52
C VAL A 406 10.37 -4.83 -11.66
N ASP A 407 10.96 -5.51 -12.63
CA ASP A 407 10.20 -6.33 -13.55
C ASP A 407 9.49 -7.47 -12.80
N ASP A 408 8.16 -7.50 -12.80
CA ASP A 408 7.35 -8.50 -12.10
C ASP A 408 7.66 -9.95 -12.54
N ARG A 409 8.27 -10.14 -13.72
CA ARG A 409 8.74 -11.45 -14.20
C ARG A 409 9.91 -12.00 -13.39
N LEU A 410 10.60 -11.15 -12.64
CA LEU A 410 11.79 -11.46 -11.84
C LEU A 410 11.49 -11.68 -10.36
N LEU A 411 10.23 -11.84 -9.96
CA LEU A 411 9.91 -12.15 -8.57
C LEU A 411 10.71 -13.37 -8.08
N GLY A 412 11.42 -13.20 -6.98
CA GLY A 412 12.25 -14.25 -6.39
C GLY A 412 13.55 -14.55 -7.11
N ARG A 413 13.92 -13.77 -8.10
CA ARG A 413 15.15 -13.92 -8.89
C ARG A 413 16.07 -12.73 -8.71
N ARG A 414 17.36 -12.95 -8.97
CA ARG A 414 18.31 -11.84 -9.04
C ARG A 414 17.89 -10.87 -10.13
N GLN A 415 17.84 -9.61 -9.79
CA GLN A 415 17.65 -8.49 -10.70
C GLN A 415 18.86 -7.54 -10.60
N ARG A 416 19.17 -6.86 -11.67
CA ARG A 416 20.12 -5.77 -11.68
C ARG A 416 19.44 -4.41 -11.52
N TRP A 417 18.27 -4.25 -12.10
CA TRP A 417 17.59 -2.96 -12.18
C TRP A 417 16.36 -2.88 -11.29
N GLY A 418 16.24 -1.75 -10.60
CA GLY A 418 15.03 -1.37 -9.87
C GLY A 418 14.63 0.06 -10.21
N TYR A 419 13.37 0.35 -10.03
CA TYR A 419 12.78 1.66 -10.29
C TYR A 419 12.04 2.14 -9.06
N ALA A 420 12.05 3.47 -8.81
CA ALA A 420 11.36 4.05 -7.66
C ALA A 420 10.96 5.49 -7.94
N ALA A 421 9.94 5.99 -7.27
CA ALA A 421 9.77 7.42 -7.12
C ALA A 421 10.92 7.99 -6.30
N SER A 422 11.37 9.20 -6.62
CA SER A 422 12.52 9.80 -5.96
C SER A 422 12.41 11.32 -5.90
N ALA A 423 13.16 11.93 -4.97
CA ALA A 423 13.39 13.36 -4.92
C ALA A 423 14.82 13.65 -4.48
N ARG A 424 15.39 14.79 -4.92
CA ARG A 424 16.71 15.25 -4.44
C ARG A 424 16.62 15.85 -3.05
N ALA A 425 15.54 16.54 -2.74
CA ALA A 425 15.30 17.16 -1.44
C ALA A 425 14.56 16.22 -0.48
N LYS A 426 14.59 16.53 0.81
CA LYS A 426 13.72 15.91 1.81
C LYS A 426 12.28 16.39 1.60
N ARG A 427 11.53 15.65 0.77
CA ARG A 427 10.11 15.94 0.49
C ARG A 427 9.36 14.62 0.34
N PHE A 428 8.15 14.59 0.84
CA PHE A 428 7.33 13.37 0.82
C PHE A 428 6.65 13.13 -0.54
N PHE A 429 6.17 14.16 -1.19
CA PHE A 429 5.67 14.02 -2.54
C PHE A 429 6.86 14.13 -3.51
N TRP A 430 7.25 13.00 -4.07
CA TRP A 430 8.40 12.86 -4.95
C TRP A 430 8.13 13.53 -6.30
N ASN A 431 9.16 13.99 -6.97
CA ASN A 431 9.07 14.72 -8.23
C ASN A 431 9.96 14.13 -9.35
N ALA A 432 10.54 12.99 -9.09
CA ALA A 432 11.41 12.30 -10.01
C ALA A 432 11.12 10.81 -10.04
N VAL A 433 11.50 10.16 -11.13
CA VAL A 433 11.65 8.70 -11.22
C VAL A 433 13.13 8.36 -11.19
N ALA A 434 13.49 7.30 -10.48
CA ALA A 434 14.86 6.79 -10.38
C ALA A 434 14.96 5.37 -10.93
N ARG A 435 16.10 5.07 -11.57
CA ARG A 435 16.58 3.74 -11.91
C ARG A 435 17.80 3.43 -11.06
N VAL A 436 17.77 2.34 -10.35
CA VAL A 436 18.80 1.89 -9.42
C VAL A 436 19.51 0.68 -10.02
N ASP A 437 20.83 0.72 -10.09
CA ASP A 437 21.67 -0.44 -10.41
C ASP A 437 22.05 -1.16 -9.11
N PHE A 438 21.51 -2.32 -8.85
CA PHE A 438 21.77 -3.11 -7.65
C PHE A 438 23.16 -3.75 -7.59
N GLU A 439 23.93 -3.74 -8.69
CA GLU A 439 25.31 -4.21 -8.71
C GLU A 439 26.30 -3.12 -8.28
N SER A 440 26.10 -1.90 -8.76
CA SER A 440 27.00 -0.77 -8.49
C SER A 440 26.49 0.19 -7.41
N GLY A 441 25.21 0.15 -7.07
CA GLY A 441 24.54 1.14 -6.23
C GLY A 441 24.32 2.50 -6.92
N SER A 442 24.62 2.60 -8.21
CA SER A 442 24.43 3.85 -8.95
C SER A 442 22.96 4.15 -9.21
N VAL A 443 22.62 5.43 -9.30
CA VAL A 443 21.25 5.90 -9.49
C VAL A 443 21.19 6.93 -10.61
N GLU A 444 20.45 6.61 -11.66
CA GLU A 444 19.99 7.55 -12.67
C GLU A 444 18.63 8.13 -12.27
N ARG A 445 18.37 9.40 -12.57
CA ARG A 445 17.08 10.07 -12.26
C ARG A 445 16.62 10.94 -13.40
N PHE A 446 15.31 10.96 -13.61
CA PHE A 446 14.63 11.99 -14.39
C PHE A 446 13.73 12.80 -13.46
N ASP A 447 13.96 14.12 -13.39
CA ASP A 447 13.22 15.07 -12.58
C ASP A 447 12.15 15.76 -13.43
N PHE A 448 10.89 15.67 -13.00
CA PHE A 448 9.76 16.29 -13.72
C PHE A 448 9.57 17.78 -13.41
N GLY A 449 10.35 18.32 -12.47
CA GLY A 449 10.25 19.68 -11.96
C GLY A 449 9.63 19.77 -10.56
N ASP A 450 9.85 20.91 -9.91
CA ASP A 450 9.51 21.09 -8.49
C ASP A 450 8.01 21.04 -8.18
N ARG A 451 7.18 21.26 -9.19
CA ARG A 451 5.71 21.33 -9.05
C ARG A 451 4.97 20.19 -9.71
N VAL A 452 5.70 19.17 -10.19
CA VAL A 452 5.15 17.94 -10.75
C VAL A 452 5.47 16.79 -9.81
N PHE A 453 4.47 16.02 -9.40
CA PHE A 453 4.60 14.97 -8.39
C PHE A 453 4.34 13.61 -9.00
N THR A 454 5.17 12.65 -8.62
CA THR A 454 5.16 11.29 -9.17
C THR A 454 4.51 10.32 -8.19
N SER A 455 3.98 9.22 -8.72
CA SER A 455 3.55 8.04 -7.98
C SER A 455 4.47 6.85 -8.29
N GLU A 456 4.06 5.64 -7.92
CA GLU A 456 4.77 4.38 -8.21
C GLU A 456 5.06 4.23 -9.71
N PRO A 457 6.32 4.01 -10.14
CA PRO A 457 6.65 3.67 -11.52
C PRO A 457 6.36 2.18 -11.78
N VAL A 458 5.46 1.87 -12.70
CA VAL A 458 5.15 0.48 -13.06
C VAL A 458 5.94 0.08 -14.29
N PHE A 459 6.77 -0.96 -14.16
CA PHE A 459 7.53 -1.50 -15.29
C PHE A 459 6.64 -2.35 -16.19
N VAL A 460 6.74 -2.12 -17.50
CA VAL A 460 6.06 -2.88 -18.54
C VAL A 460 7.11 -3.42 -19.50
N PRO A 461 7.30 -4.76 -19.57
CA PRO A 461 8.29 -5.34 -20.47
C PRO A 461 7.93 -5.11 -21.94
N ASP A 462 8.93 -4.85 -22.76
CA ASP A 462 8.81 -4.85 -24.21
C ASP A 462 8.74 -6.28 -24.71
N PRO A 463 7.65 -6.71 -25.38
CA PRO A 463 7.52 -8.09 -25.84
C PRO A 463 8.52 -8.48 -26.93
N GLU A 464 9.14 -7.51 -27.61
CA GLU A 464 10.07 -7.74 -28.70
C GLU A 464 11.54 -7.78 -28.25
N ARG A 465 11.84 -7.41 -27.00
CA ARG A 465 13.20 -7.34 -26.44
C ARG A 465 13.34 -8.21 -25.20
N SER A 466 14.51 -8.81 -25.02
CA SER A 466 14.77 -9.77 -23.92
C SER A 466 15.66 -9.24 -22.79
N ALA A 467 16.31 -8.08 -22.94
CA ALA A 467 17.11 -7.49 -21.86
C ALA A 467 16.22 -7.15 -20.66
N GLU A 468 16.77 -7.26 -19.44
CA GLU A 468 16.01 -7.04 -18.20
C GLU A 468 15.35 -5.66 -18.18
N GLU A 469 16.09 -4.62 -18.56
CA GLU A 469 15.62 -3.24 -18.61
C GLU A 469 14.83 -2.88 -19.86
N ALA A 470 14.65 -3.83 -20.79
CA ALA A 470 13.93 -3.60 -22.03
C ALA A 470 12.42 -3.50 -21.79
N GLY A 471 11.92 -2.28 -21.76
CA GLY A 471 10.52 -2.01 -21.46
C GLY A 471 10.27 -0.52 -21.21
N TRP A 472 9.13 -0.26 -20.63
CA TRP A 472 8.67 1.09 -20.33
C TRP A 472 8.31 1.25 -18.86
N LEU A 473 8.48 2.47 -18.34
CA LEU A 473 7.93 2.87 -17.06
C LEU A 473 6.66 3.69 -17.28
N LEU A 474 5.60 3.27 -16.63
CA LEU A 474 4.34 4.00 -16.56
C LEU A 474 4.28 4.72 -15.21
N VAL A 475 4.32 6.05 -15.23
CA VAL A 475 4.40 6.89 -14.02
C VAL A 475 3.25 7.87 -14.02
N GLU A 476 2.33 7.76 -13.09
CA GLU A 476 1.28 8.76 -12.92
C GLU A 476 1.85 10.02 -12.28
N LEU A 477 1.51 11.17 -12.85
CA LEU A 477 1.98 12.48 -12.47
C LEU A 477 0.79 13.36 -12.08
N TYR A 478 1.00 14.20 -11.07
CA TYR A 478 0.15 15.35 -10.80
C TYR A 478 0.96 16.64 -11.02
N ASP A 479 0.41 17.57 -11.80
CA ASP A 479 1.01 18.87 -12.08
C ASP A 479 0.28 19.95 -11.26
N GLY A 480 1.01 20.58 -10.34
CA GLY A 480 0.48 21.60 -9.43
C GLY A 480 0.19 22.94 -10.12
N ASP A 481 0.72 23.21 -11.31
CA ASP A 481 0.44 24.42 -12.06
C ASP A 481 -0.87 24.30 -12.85
N THR A 482 -1.05 23.20 -13.56
CA THR A 482 -2.28 22.91 -14.30
C THR A 482 -3.38 22.33 -13.44
N ARG A 483 -3.04 21.79 -12.26
CA ARG A 483 -3.93 21.04 -11.35
C ARG A 483 -4.59 19.84 -12.02
N LYS A 484 -3.86 19.19 -12.91
CA LYS A 484 -4.30 17.99 -13.63
C LYS A 484 -3.29 16.89 -13.48
N SER A 485 -3.76 15.67 -13.68
CA SER A 485 -2.90 14.49 -13.72
C SER A 485 -2.63 14.03 -15.14
N SER A 486 -1.60 13.24 -15.30
CA SER A 486 -1.24 12.57 -16.55
C SER A 486 -0.50 11.27 -16.25
N LEU A 487 -0.39 10.37 -17.23
CA LEU A 487 0.47 9.22 -17.16
C LEU A 487 1.63 9.39 -18.12
N ALA A 488 2.86 9.44 -17.60
CA ALA A 488 4.08 9.48 -18.40
C ALA A 488 4.50 8.06 -18.79
N VAL A 489 5.00 7.91 -20.00
CA VAL A 489 5.60 6.68 -20.54
C VAL A 489 7.06 6.97 -20.82
N LEU A 490 7.99 6.31 -20.13
CA LEU A 490 9.44 6.47 -20.31
C LEU A 490 10.06 5.17 -20.83
N ASP A 491 11.18 5.25 -21.56
CA ASP A 491 12.02 4.08 -21.83
C ASP A 491 12.75 3.69 -20.53
N ALA A 492 12.50 2.48 -20.01
CA ALA A 492 13.06 2.04 -18.75
C ALA A 492 14.59 1.88 -18.76
N SER A 493 15.18 1.71 -19.95
CA SER A 493 16.64 1.62 -20.12
C SER A 493 17.33 2.98 -20.20
N ARG A 494 16.58 4.08 -20.45
CA ARG A 494 17.09 5.44 -20.67
C ARG A 494 16.17 6.49 -20.09
N ILE A 495 15.87 6.37 -18.80
CA ILE A 495 14.94 7.28 -18.12
C ILE A 495 15.38 8.75 -18.20
N GLY A 496 16.70 9.00 -18.29
CA GLY A 496 17.29 10.34 -18.42
C GLY A 496 16.84 11.11 -19.67
N ASP A 497 16.39 10.41 -20.72
CA ASP A 497 15.89 11.05 -21.96
C ASP A 497 14.48 11.67 -21.75
N GLY A 498 13.81 11.35 -20.63
CA GLY A 498 12.47 11.83 -20.30
C GLY A 498 11.35 11.03 -20.96
N PRO A 499 10.08 11.52 -20.87
CA PRO A 499 8.92 10.81 -21.38
C PRO A 499 8.88 10.73 -22.91
N LEU A 500 8.62 9.54 -23.45
CA LEU A 500 8.30 9.28 -24.85
C LEU A 500 6.89 9.80 -25.20
N ALA A 501 5.98 9.66 -24.24
CA ALA A 501 4.59 10.11 -24.38
C ALA A 501 3.98 10.45 -23.01
N ARG A 502 2.90 11.21 -23.04
CA ARG A 502 2.02 11.50 -21.89
C ARG A 502 0.57 11.26 -22.26
N VAL A 503 -0.15 10.48 -21.45
CA VAL A 503 -1.61 10.37 -21.50
C VAL A 503 -2.17 11.43 -20.58
N LEU A 504 -2.82 12.44 -21.13
CA LEU A 504 -3.33 13.60 -20.39
C LEU A 504 -4.70 13.32 -19.82
N LEU A 505 -4.89 13.66 -18.53
CA LEU A 505 -6.20 13.61 -17.90
C LEU A 505 -6.83 15.01 -17.83
N GLU A 506 -8.16 15.05 -17.85
CA GLU A 506 -8.92 16.32 -17.82
C GLU A 506 -9.05 16.88 -16.39
N HIS A 507 -8.67 16.13 -15.39
CA HIS A 507 -8.83 16.40 -13.96
C HIS A 507 -7.57 16.01 -13.16
N HIS A 508 -7.52 16.39 -11.88
CA HIS A 508 -6.56 15.82 -10.95
C HIS A 508 -6.98 14.41 -10.55
N VAL A 509 -6.01 13.58 -10.19
CA VAL A 509 -6.22 12.33 -9.46
C VAL A 509 -5.59 12.51 -8.09
N PRO A 510 -6.29 12.17 -6.99
CA PRO A 510 -5.67 12.11 -5.67
C PRO A 510 -4.49 11.14 -5.67
N ILE A 511 -3.68 11.17 -4.62
CA ILE A 511 -2.52 10.30 -4.56
C ILE A 511 -2.90 8.86 -4.89
N SER A 512 -2.26 8.30 -5.93
CA SER A 512 -2.44 6.92 -6.35
C SER A 512 -1.28 6.09 -5.80
N PHE A 513 -1.57 4.94 -5.20
CA PHE A 513 -0.56 4.13 -4.54
C PHE A 513 0.06 3.11 -5.50
N HIS A 514 -0.64 2.02 -5.79
CA HIS A 514 -0.05 0.88 -6.49
C HIS A 514 -0.73 0.58 -7.81
N GLY A 515 0.07 0.08 -8.76
CA GLY A 515 -0.39 -0.31 -10.06
C GLY A 515 -0.09 -1.77 -10.39
N PHE A 516 -0.87 -2.30 -11.33
CA PHE A 516 -0.74 -3.64 -11.88
C PHE A 516 -0.91 -3.60 -13.39
N TRP A 517 0.09 -4.09 -14.13
CA TRP A 517 0.02 -4.19 -15.58
C TRP A 517 -0.55 -5.53 -16.03
N ARG A 518 -1.56 -5.50 -16.91
CA ARG A 518 -2.11 -6.65 -17.59
C ARG A 518 -1.89 -6.50 -19.11
N PRO A 519 -1.04 -7.33 -19.74
CA PRO A 519 -0.87 -7.34 -21.20
C PRO A 519 -2.17 -7.71 -21.93
N ALA A 520 -2.35 -7.19 -23.17
CA ALA A 520 -3.56 -7.43 -23.97
C ALA A 520 -3.67 -8.87 -24.48
N ASP A 521 -2.54 -9.50 -24.77
CA ASP A 521 -2.42 -10.84 -25.37
C ASP A 521 -2.63 -12.00 -24.38
N ARG A 522 -2.75 -11.72 -23.09
CA ARG A 522 -3.00 -12.75 -22.08
C ARG A 522 -4.47 -13.10 -21.98
N PRO A 523 -4.82 -14.43 -21.99
CA PRO A 523 -6.20 -14.84 -21.83
C PRO A 523 -6.81 -14.31 -20.54
N ALA A 524 -8.11 -14.03 -20.56
CA ALA A 524 -8.83 -13.50 -19.39
C ALA A 524 -8.69 -14.40 -18.14
N ALA A 525 -8.46 -15.70 -18.33
CA ALA A 525 -8.26 -16.67 -17.24
C ALA A 525 -6.86 -16.66 -16.60
N GLY A 526 -5.87 -15.91 -17.15
CA GLY A 526 -4.49 -15.84 -16.65
C GLY A 526 -4.13 -14.48 -16.03
N TRP A 527 -2.84 -14.38 -15.59
CA TRP A 527 -2.21 -13.13 -15.14
C TRP A 527 -1.81 -12.23 -16.30
#